data_79e9ccfcfffa68a5211017b54f775597
#
_entry.id   79e9ccfcfffa68a5211017b54f775597
#
_cell.length_a   1.000
_cell.length_b   1.000
_cell.length_c   1.000
_cell.angle_alpha   90.00
_cell.angle_beta   90.00
_cell.angle_gamma   90.00
#
_symmetry.space_group_name_H-M   'P 1'
#
loop_
_entity.id
_entity.type
_entity.pdbx_description
1 polymer ?
#
loop_
_entity_poly.entity_id
_entity_poly.type
_entity_poly.pdbx_seq_one_letter_code
_entity_poly.pdbx_strand_id
1 'polypeptide(L)'
;SVYKGKLTYAANWDEYHRTTFWEDIDFIGIDAYFPLSEERTPSVEQWKRGLQKHKDKIIALSLDKNKPINFTEYGYRSMDYTAKKPWLVDRNEENVNLEGQVNAKKAILEEFWNEDWFAGGYVWKWFIHHDEAGGGMDNRFTPQNKPAQLVIRDFYKMY
;
A
#
# COMPACT_ATOMS: atom_id res chain seq x y z
N SER A 1 -0.96 -27.55 17.21
CA SER A 1 -0.94 -26.80 15.96
C SER A 1 -0.19 -27.57 14.90
N VAL A 2 -0.75 -27.67 13.70
CA VAL A 2 -0.14 -28.32 12.52
C VAL A 2 0.81 -27.37 11.76
N TYR A 3 0.59 -26.05 11.87
CA TYR A 3 1.45 -25.04 11.27
C TYR A 3 2.39 -24.41 12.31
N LYS A 4 3.65 -24.23 11.94
CA LYS A 4 4.73 -23.71 12.81
C LYS A 4 5.28 -22.35 12.37
N GLY A 5 4.82 -21.83 11.23
CA GLY A 5 5.25 -20.54 10.70
C GLY A 5 4.54 -19.37 11.35
N LYS A 6 4.95 -18.17 10.95
CA LYS A 6 4.34 -16.91 11.36
C LYS A 6 2.99 -16.71 10.72
N LEU A 7 2.06 -16.14 11.47
CA LEU A 7 0.68 -15.89 11.03
C LEU A 7 0.34 -14.41 11.05
N THR A 8 -0.45 -14.00 10.07
CA THR A 8 -1.14 -12.72 10.05
C THR A 8 -2.56 -12.91 9.54
N TYR A 9 -3.37 -11.88 9.68
CA TYR A 9 -4.70 -11.74 9.09
C TYR A 9 -4.74 -10.45 8.27
N ALA A 10 -5.25 -10.51 7.05
CA ALA A 10 -5.40 -9.37 6.15
C ALA A 10 -6.69 -8.61 6.49
N ALA A 11 -6.59 -7.59 7.32
CA ALA A 11 -7.72 -6.74 7.67
C ALA A 11 -7.79 -5.52 6.74
N ASN A 12 -8.99 -5.13 6.34
CA ASN A 12 -9.18 -3.91 5.56
C ASN A 12 -8.69 -2.65 6.29
N TRP A 13 -8.32 -1.62 5.54
CA TRP A 13 -7.85 -0.32 6.04
C TRP A 13 -8.79 0.38 7.02
N ASP A 14 -10.08 0.05 7.00
CA ASP A 14 -11.12 0.59 7.88
C ASP A 14 -11.56 -0.40 8.99
N GLU A 15 -10.98 -1.61 9.03
CA GLU A 15 -11.36 -2.67 9.97
C GLU A 15 -10.26 -3.09 10.94
N TYR A 16 -8.98 -2.96 10.58
CA TYR A 16 -7.85 -3.46 11.36
C TYR A 16 -7.88 -3.04 12.84
N HIS A 17 -8.38 -1.85 13.14
CA HIS A 17 -8.49 -1.32 14.51
C HIS A 17 -9.63 -1.95 15.34
N ARG A 18 -10.54 -2.68 14.70
CA ARG A 18 -11.65 -3.39 15.35
C ARG A 18 -11.42 -4.89 15.49
N THR A 19 -10.37 -5.40 14.88
CA THR A 19 -9.99 -6.81 14.96
C THR A 19 -9.50 -7.15 16.37
N THR A 20 -10.09 -8.16 16.99
CA THR A 20 -9.91 -8.44 18.42
C THR A 20 -8.84 -9.48 18.72
N PHE A 21 -8.41 -10.26 17.73
CA PHE A 21 -7.50 -11.42 17.91
C PHE A 21 -6.05 -11.15 17.51
N TRP A 22 -5.61 -9.88 17.46
CA TRP A 22 -4.21 -9.56 17.13
C TRP A 22 -3.20 -10.16 18.10
N GLU A 23 -3.62 -10.43 19.34
CA GLU A 23 -2.76 -11.04 20.35
C GLU A 23 -2.40 -12.51 20.04
N ASP A 24 -3.27 -13.20 19.28
CA ASP A 24 -3.15 -14.62 18.94
C ASP A 24 -2.26 -14.91 17.72
N ILE A 25 -1.83 -13.86 16.99
CA ILE A 25 -1.05 -13.97 15.75
C ILE A 25 0.21 -13.11 15.80
N ASP A 26 1.10 -13.27 14.82
CA ASP A 26 2.45 -12.67 14.87
C ASP A 26 2.54 -11.25 14.35
N PHE A 27 1.70 -10.88 13.38
CA PHE A 27 1.70 -9.56 12.76
C PHE A 27 0.29 -9.00 12.68
N ILE A 28 0.17 -7.68 12.77
CA ILE A 28 -1.04 -6.96 12.41
C ILE A 28 -1.00 -6.73 10.90
N GLY A 29 -1.85 -7.42 10.16
CA GLY A 29 -1.94 -7.31 8.71
C GLY A 29 -2.98 -6.28 8.27
N ILE A 30 -2.61 -5.42 7.33
CA ILE A 30 -3.50 -4.36 6.83
C ILE A 30 -3.48 -4.35 5.30
N ASP A 31 -4.66 -4.44 4.68
CA ASP A 31 -4.85 -4.10 3.27
C ASP A 31 -4.92 -2.57 3.17
N ALA A 32 -3.77 -1.96 2.84
CA ALA A 32 -3.50 -0.54 3.05
C ALA A 32 -4.01 0.35 1.90
N TYR A 33 -5.31 0.32 1.66
CA TYR A 33 -6.00 1.15 0.65
C TYR A 33 -6.59 2.41 1.28
N PHE A 34 -5.78 3.21 1.96
CA PHE A 34 -6.24 4.40 2.67
C PHE A 34 -6.71 5.50 1.71
N PRO A 35 -7.90 6.09 1.92
CA PRO A 35 -8.31 7.30 1.22
C PRO A 35 -7.53 8.51 1.77
N LEU A 36 -6.77 9.19 0.91
CA LEU A 36 -5.76 10.15 1.35
C LEU A 36 -5.95 11.55 0.79
N SER A 37 -6.59 11.69 -0.39
CA SER A 37 -6.73 12.98 -1.05
C SER A 37 -7.89 12.99 -2.04
N GLU A 38 -8.53 14.14 -2.20
CA GLU A 38 -9.53 14.41 -3.22
C GLU A 38 -8.92 15.00 -4.51
N GLU A 39 -7.60 15.22 -4.55
CA GLU A 39 -6.90 15.81 -5.68
C GLU A 39 -6.78 14.83 -6.85
N ARG A 40 -6.75 15.38 -8.07
CA ARG A 40 -6.58 14.61 -9.30
C ARG A 40 -5.24 13.87 -9.33
N THR A 41 -4.16 14.59 -9.01
CA THR A 41 -2.79 14.07 -8.98
C THR A 41 -2.09 14.64 -7.75
N PRO A 42 -2.29 14.03 -6.56
CA PRO A 42 -1.64 14.54 -5.36
C PRO A 42 -0.11 14.45 -5.47
N SER A 43 0.59 15.49 -5.01
CA SER A 43 2.05 15.45 -4.87
C SER A 43 2.47 14.47 -3.77
N VAL A 44 3.73 14.07 -3.74
CA VAL A 44 4.27 13.19 -2.69
C VAL A 44 3.99 13.77 -1.30
N GLU A 45 4.15 15.08 -1.12
CA GLU A 45 3.88 15.76 0.15
C GLU A 45 2.40 15.74 0.55
N GLN A 46 1.50 15.82 -0.43
CA GLN A 46 0.05 15.68 -0.17
C GLN A 46 -0.30 14.24 0.22
N TRP A 47 0.31 13.24 -0.42
CA TRP A 47 0.21 11.83 -0.03
C TRP A 47 0.66 11.61 1.40
N LYS A 48 1.86 12.10 1.78
CA LYS A 48 2.42 11.98 3.14
C LYS A 48 1.52 12.62 4.18
N ARG A 49 1.01 13.83 3.93
CA ARG A 49 0.04 14.48 4.85
C ARG A 49 -1.23 13.66 5.04
N GLY A 50 -1.75 13.06 3.95
CA GLY A 50 -2.91 12.16 4.04
C GLY A 50 -2.62 10.90 4.86
N LEU A 51 -1.43 10.33 4.72
CA LEU A 51 -1.00 9.14 5.45
C LEU A 51 -0.84 9.38 6.95
N GLN A 52 -0.48 10.59 7.39
CA GLN A 52 -0.11 10.86 8.78
C GLN A 52 -1.17 10.41 9.78
N LYS A 53 -2.44 10.74 9.56
CA LYS A 53 -3.55 10.34 10.45
C LYS A 53 -3.74 8.81 10.54
N HIS A 54 -3.41 8.10 9.48
CA HIS A 54 -3.45 6.63 9.46
C HIS A 54 -2.22 6.06 10.15
N LYS A 55 -1.04 6.61 9.89
CA LYS A 55 0.21 6.24 10.52
C LYS A 55 0.13 6.35 12.05
N ASP A 56 -0.41 7.44 12.57
CA ASP A 56 -0.58 7.64 14.01
C ASP A 56 -1.44 6.53 14.65
N LYS A 57 -2.54 6.14 13.99
CA LYS A 57 -3.40 5.05 14.46
C LYS A 57 -2.73 3.68 14.39
N ILE A 58 -1.96 3.44 13.34
CA ILE A 58 -1.22 2.19 13.13
C ILE A 58 -0.14 2.04 14.20
N ILE A 59 0.62 3.10 14.47
CA ILE A 59 1.63 3.13 15.54
C ILE A 59 0.98 2.83 16.90
N ALA A 60 -0.13 3.52 17.21
CA ALA A 60 -0.82 3.31 18.48
C ALA A 60 -1.26 1.85 18.66
N LEU A 61 -1.79 1.22 17.62
CA LEU A 61 -2.21 -0.18 17.65
C LEU A 61 -1.00 -1.13 17.77
N SER A 62 0.08 -0.87 17.01
CA SER A 62 1.32 -1.66 17.08
C SER A 62 1.90 -1.67 18.51
N LEU A 63 1.93 -0.51 19.16
CA LEU A 63 2.38 -0.37 20.55
C LEU A 63 1.44 -1.05 21.56
N ASP A 64 0.11 -0.86 21.41
CA ASP A 64 -0.89 -1.47 22.29
C ASP A 64 -0.81 -3.00 22.26
N LYS A 65 -0.64 -3.58 21.09
CA LYS A 65 -0.58 -5.03 20.89
C LYS A 65 0.83 -5.60 20.97
N ASN A 66 1.85 -4.76 21.00
CA ASN A 66 3.26 -5.16 20.91
C ASN A 66 3.51 -6.11 19.73
N LYS A 67 2.97 -5.75 18.55
CA LYS A 67 3.07 -6.52 17.31
C LYS A 67 3.52 -5.64 16.15
N PRO A 68 4.41 -6.13 15.28
CA PRO A 68 4.80 -5.40 14.08
C PRO A 68 3.65 -5.36 13.06
N ILE A 69 3.66 -4.32 12.25
CA ILE A 69 2.69 -4.11 11.19
C ILE A 69 3.20 -4.70 9.88
N ASN A 70 2.31 -5.37 9.14
CA ASN A 70 2.57 -5.84 7.79
C ASN A 70 1.46 -5.31 6.86
N PHE A 71 1.82 -4.65 5.76
CA PHE A 71 0.84 -4.37 4.72
C PHE A 71 0.64 -5.60 3.86
N THR A 72 -0.42 -6.35 4.16
CA THR A 72 -0.82 -7.56 3.43
C THR A 72 -1.13 -7.27 1.98
N GLU A 73 -1.61 -6.05 1.70
CA GLU A 73 -1.71 -5.48 0.38
C GLU A 73 -1.44 -3.98 0.45
N TYR A 74 -0.73 -3.43 -0.54
CA TYR A 74 -0.69 -2.00 -0.77
C TYR A 74 -0.57 -1.67 -2.25
N GLY A 75 -1.36 -0.72 -2.70
CA GLY A 75 -1.35 -0.32 -4.11
C GLY A 75 -2.37 0.76 -4.42
N TYR A 76 -2.02 1.53 -5.43
CA TYR A 76 -2.89 2.56 -6.01
C TYR A 76 -2.85 2.45 -7.51
N ARG A 77 -3.98 2.65 -8.16
CA ARG A 77 -4.09 2.58 -9.61
C ARG A 77 -3.32 3.74 -10.27
N SER A 78 -2.85 3.55 -11.49
CA SER A 78 -2.28 4.61 -12.31
C SER A 78 -3.38 5.42 -13.02
N MET A 79 -4.25 6.06 -12.24
CA MET A 79 -5.39 6.83 -12.74
C MET A 79 -5.59 8.13 -11.97
N ASP A 80 -6.35 9.04 -12.57
CA ASP A 80 -6.79 10.25 -11.89
C ASP A 80 -7.56 9.94 -10.61
N TYR A 81 -7.41 10.79 -9.60
CA TYR A 81 -8.10 10.67 -8.30
C TYR A 81 -7.87 9.34 -7.57
N THR A 82 -6.77 8.65 -7.86
CA THR A 82 -6.50 7.32 -7.31
C THR A 82 -6.42 7.29 -5.77
N ALA A 83 -6.17 8.43 -5.12
CA ALA A 83 -6.12 8.58 -3.67
C ALA A 83 -7.51 8.72 -3.00
N LYS A 84 -8.57 8.93 -3.77
CA LYS A 84 -9.91 9.23 -3.23
C LYS A 84 -10.64 7.98 -2.73
N LYS A 85 -10.68 6.94 -3.58
CA LYS A 85 -11.31 5.65 -3.28
C LYS A 85 -10.41 4.52 -3.81
N PRO A 86 -9.24 4.29 -3.20
CA PRO A 86 -8.23 3.40 -3.76
C PRO A 86 -8.67 1.93 -3.87
N TRP A 87 -9.66 1.51 -3.10
CA TRP A 87 -10.25 0.16 -3.17
C TRP A 87 -11.23 -0.04 -4.33
N LEU A 88 -11.68 1.06 -4.98
CA LEU A 88 -12.68 0.97 -6.05
C LEU A 88 -12.06 0.35 -7.29
N VAL A 89 -12.62 -0.78 -7.71
CA VAL A 89 -12.26 -1.47 -8.94
C VAL A 89 -13.39 -1.27 -9.94
N ASP A 90 -13.31 -0.20 -10.70
CA ASP A 90 -14.15 -0.01 -11.88
C ASP A 90 -13.41 -0.50 -13.14
N ARG A 91 -14.13 -0.61 -14.23
CA ARG A 91 -13.60 -1.00 -15.55
C ARG A 91 -13.37 0.19 -16.48
N ASN A 92 -13.42 1.41 -15.94
CA ASN A 92 -13.12 2.60 -16.72
C ASN A 92 -11.62 2.61 -17.02
N GLU A 93 -11.24 2.51 -18.28
CA GLU A 93 -9.86 2.50 -18.77
C GLU A 93 -9.38 3.89 -19.20
N GLU A 94 -10.23 4.91 -19.07
CA GLU A 94 -9.87 6.28 -19.30
C GLU A 94 -9.02 6.87 -18.16
N ASN A 95 -8.42 8.01 -18.42
CA ASN A 95 -7.70 8.80 -17.42
C ASN A 95 -6.49 8.10 -16.81
N VAL A 96 -5.62 7.55 -17.66
CA VAL A 96 -4.31 7.05 -17.21
C VAL A 96 -3.51 8.19 -16.58
N ASN A 97 -3.02 7.96 -15.35
CA ASN A 97 -2.20 8.90 -14.60
C ASN A 97 -1.03 8.17 -13.94
N LEU A 98 0.05 8.03 -14.69
CA LEU A 98 1.25 7.33 -14.21
C LEU A 98 1.96 8.09 -13.09
N GLU A 99 1.90 9.42 -13.10
CA GLU A 99 2.48 10.27 -12.06
C GLU A 99 1.79 10.05 -10.71
N GLY A 100 0.45 9.97 -10.70
CA GLY A 100 -0.30 9.67 -9.48
C GLY A 100 0.16 8.37 -8.81
N GLN A 101 0.40 7.32 -9.59
CA GLN A 101 0.92 6.05 -9.06
C GLN A 101 2.38 6.15 -8.58
N VAL A 102 3.23 6.90 -9.29
CA VAL A 102 4.62 7.18 -8.87
C VAL A 102 4.65 7.88 -7.52
N ASN A 103 3.85 8.94 -7.37
CA ASN A 103 3.78 9.73 -6.14
C ASN A 103 3.27 8.89 -4.96
N ALA A 104 2.25 8.04 -5.20
CA ALA A 104 1.74 7.10 -4.21
C ALA A 104 2.83 6.13 -3.72
N LYS A 105 3.58 5.52 -4.65
CA LYS A 105 4.64 4.55 -4.31
C LYS A 105 5.76 5.22 -3.53
N LYS A 106 6.23 6.40 -3.94
CA LYS A 106 7.23 7.17 -3.21
C LYS A 106 6.78 7.45 -1.78
N ALA A 107 5.59 8.03 -1.62
CA ALA A 107 5.07 8.42 -0.31
C ALA A 107 4.97 7.22 0.66
N ILE A 108 4.42 6.08 0.20
CA ILE A 108 4.28 4.90 1.05
C ILE A 108 5.64 4.33 1.45
N LEU A 109 6.56 4.17 0.51
CA LEU A 109 7.89 3.62 0.78
C LEU A 109 8.66 4.52 1.75
N GLU A 110 8.66 5.83 1.53
CA GLU A 110 9.35 6.80 2.38
C GLU A 110 8.76 6.92 3.78
N GLU A 111 7.44 6.73 3.95
CA GLU A 111 6.77 6.88 5.25
C GLU A 111 6.83 5.64 6.14
N PHE A 112 6.93 4.44 5.57
CA PHE A 112 6.77 3.22 6.35
C PHE A 112 8.02 2.32 6.42
N TRP A 113 8.82 2.23 5.36
CA TRP A 113 9.87 1.21 5.29
C TRP A 113 11.03 1.38 6.26
N ASN A 114 11.25 2.59 6.78
CA ASN A 114 12.31 2.86 7.75
C ASN A 114 11.84 2.81 9.21
N GLU A 115 10.60 2.42 9.46
CA GLU A 115 10.03 2.36 10.79
C GLU A 115 10.28 1.01 11.45
N ASP A 116 10.83 0.98 12.64
CA ASP A 116 11.18 -0.25 13.38
C ASP A 116 9.98 -1.17 13.64
N TRP A 117 8.79 -0.60 13.72
CA TRP A 117 7.54 -1.34 13.93
C TRP A 117 6.93 -1.87 12.61
N PHE A 118 7.50 -1.53 11.46
CA PHE A 118 6.98 -1.95 10.16
C PHE A 118 7.74 -3.16 9.61
N ALA A 119 7.05 -4.28 9.44
CA ALA A 119 7.64 -5.53 8.96
C ALA A 119 7.69 -5.67 7.43
N GLY A 120 7.15 -4.69 6.70
CA GLY A 120 7.14 -4.71 5.24
C GLY A 120 5.74 -4.81 4.63
N GLY A 121 5.67 -5.02 3.31
CA GLY A 121 4.38 -5.09 2.63
C GLY A 121 4.44 -5.73 1.25
N TYR A 122 3.28 -6.16 0.76
CA TYR A 122 3.10 -6.81 -0.53
C TYR A 122 2.41 -5.88 -1.51
N VAL A 123 3.06 -5.68 -2.66
CA VAL A 123 2.52 -4.81 -3.72
C VAL A 123 1.28 -5.45 -4.35
N TRP A 124 0.15 -4.81 -4.26
CA TRP A 124 -1.01 -5.14 -5.04
C TRP A 124 -1.04 -4.33 -6.34
N LYS A 125 -0.84 -4.97 -7.51
CA LYS A 125 -0.46 -6.38 -7.59
C LYS A 125 0.66 -6.58 -8.60
N TRP A 126 1.31 -7.74 -8.52
CA TRP A 126 2.36 -8.13 -9.46
C TRP A 126 1.94 -9.38 -10.23
N PHE A 127 2.04 -9.33 -11.56
CA PHE A 127 1.67 -10.45 -12.42
C PHE A 127 2.89 -11.31 -12.78
N ILE A 128 2.65 -12.61 -13.00
CA ILE A 128 3.70 -13.59 -13.35
C ILE A 128 4.28 -13.29 -14.74
N HIS A 129 3.41 -12.99 -15.72
CA HIS A 129 3.81 -12.67 -17.08
C HIS A 129 4.15 -11.18 -17.18
N HIS A 130 5.41 -10.87 -16.87
CA HIS A 130 5.88 -9.48 -16.76
C HIS A 130 5.69 -8.68 -18.05
N ASP A 131 6.05 -9.27 -19.19
CA ASP A 131 6.04 -8.58 -20.49
C ASP A 131 4.64 -8.23 -21.00
N GLU A 132 3.63 -8.91 -20.46
CA GLU A 132 2.21 -8.71 -20.80
C GLU A 132 1.47 -7.81 -19.82
N ALA A 133 2.11 -7.41 -18.71
CA ALA A 133 1.48 -6.70 -17.62
C ALA A 133 1.74 -5.19 -17.64
N GLY A 134 0.72 -4.41 -17.35
CA GLY A 134 0.86 -2.96 -17.14
C GLY A 134 1.11 -2.18 -18.43
N GLY A 135 2.16 -1.36 -18.42
CA GLY A 135 2.49 -0.47 -19.53
C GLY A 135 1.85 0.92 -19.42
N GLY A 136 2.28 1.82 -20.32
CA GLY A 136 1.95 3.24 -20.24
C GLY A 136 0.48 3.60 -20.46
N MET A 137 -0.32 2.69 -21.01
CA MET A 137 -1.77 2.88 -21.22
C MET A 137 -2.64 2.13 -20.21
N ASP A 138 -2.03 1.39 -19.28
CA ASP A 138 -2.74 0.66 -18.25
C ASP A 138 -2.99 1.55 -17.02
N ASN A 139 -4.25 1.74 -16.64
CA ASN A 139 -4.64 2.53 -15.46
C ASN A 139 -4.85 1.69 -14.18
N ARG A 140 -4.42 0.42 -14.18
CA ARG A 140 -4.65 -0.52 -13.07
C ARG A 140 -3.53 -0.48 -12.02
N PHE A 141 -3.63 -1.36 -11.04
CA PHE A 141 -2.76 -1.39 -9.86
C PHE A 141 -1.31 -1.79 -10.14
N THR A 142 -1.07 -2.69 -11.10
CA THR A 142 0.29 -3.16 -11.35
C THR A 142 1.24 -2.02 -11.69
N PRO A 143 2.42 -1.96 -11.06
CA PRO A 143 3.46 -1.01 -11.43
C PRO A 143 4.33 -1.50 -12.60
N GLN A 144 4.15 -2.76 -13.07
CA GLN A 144 4.96 -3.38 -14.09
C GLN A 144 4.89 -2.60 -15.40
N ASN A 145 6.05 -2.41 -16.04
CA ASN A 145 6.22 -1.64 -17.27
C ASN A 145 5.71 -0.18 -17.20
N LYS A 146 5.71 0.39 -15.98
CA LYS A 146 5.35 1.77 -15.67
C LYS A 146 6.47 2.46 -14.89
N PRO A 147 6.52 3.80 -14.84
CA PRO A 147 7.51 4.52 -14.03
C PRO A 147 7.52 4.12 -12.54
N ALA A 148 6.37 3.74 -11.98
CA ALA A 148 6.27 3.28 -10.60
C ALA A 148 7.08 2.00 -10.31
N GLN A 149 7.33 1.14 -11.31
CA GLN A 149 8.22 -0.01 -11.17
C GLN A 149 9.65 0.43 -10.84
N LEU A 150 10.12 1.50 -11.49
CA LEU A 150 11.46 2.03 -11.25
C LEU A 150 11.60 2.58 -9.83
N VAL A 151 10.55 3.22 -9.31
CA VAL A 151 10.53 3.70 -7.92
C VAL A 151 10.74 2.54 -6.94
N ILE A 152 9.99 1.45 -7.11
CA ILE A 152 10.12 0.26 -6.26
C ILE A 152 11.53 -0.35 -6.40
N ARG A 153 12.01 -0.54 -7.62
CA ARG A 153 13.35 -1.10 -7.89
C ARG A 153 14.44 -0.28 -7.22
N ASP A 154 14.39 1.03 -7.40
CA ASP A 154 15.47 1.92 -6.93
C ASP A 154 15.44 2.04 -5.40
N PHE A 155 14.25 2.00 -4.81
CA PHE A 155 14.09 1.96 -3.36
C PHE A 155 14.69 0.68 -2.76
N TYR A 156 14.34 -0.50 -3.28
CA TYR A 156 14.88 -1.77 -2.78
C TYR A 156 16.37 -2.00 -3.04
N LYS A 157 17.01 -1.21 -3.92
CA LYS A 157 18.48 -1.24 -4.07
C LYS A 157 19.23 -0.49 -2.96
N MET A 158 18.52 0.31 -2.16
CA MET A 158 19.12 1.04 -1.04
C MET A 158 19.23 0.19 0.24
N TYR A 159 18.56 -0.95 0.25
CA TYR A 159 18.55 -1.95 1.33
C TYR A 159 19.17 -3.26 0.85
#